data_0ce03766aed32c2a92653a947a9017bc
#
_entry.id   0ce03766aed32c2a92653a947a9017bc
#
_cell.length_a   1.000
_cell.length_b   1.000
_cell.length_c   1.000
_cell.angle_alpha   90.00
_cell.angle_beta   90.00
_cell.angle_gamma   90.00
#
_symmetry.space_group_name_H-M   'P 1'
#
loop_
_entity.id
_entity.type
_entity.pdbx_description
1 polymer ?
#
loop_
_entity_poly.entity_id
_entity_poly.type
_entity_poly.pdbx_seq_one_letter_code
_entity_poly.pdbx_strand_id
1 'polypeptide(L)'
;LMRAGRFDRQIHVDLPDLNERKAIFQVHLKPVKTDESLDIDFLSRQTPGFSGADIANVCNEAALIAARHNSKTVGKQDFLDAVDRIIGGLEKKTKIMTDSEKLAIAIHEAGHATISWFCEHANPLVKVSIVPRGRALGAAWYLPEERAITTKEEMLDEMCATLGGRAAE
;
A
#
# COMPACT_ATOMS: atom_id res chain seq x y z
N LEU A 1 -27.75 18.40 15.94
CA LEU A 1 -27.60 19.22 14.70
C LEU A 1 -28.34 18.62 13.52
N MET A 2 -28.57 17.30 13.46
CA MET A 2 -29.27 16.57 12.39
C MET A 2 -30.77 16.52 12.68
N ARG A 3 -31.48 17.57 12.25
CA ARG A 3 -32.93 17.67 12.34
C ARG A 3 -33.47 18.38 11.09
N ALA A 4 -34.71 18.06 10.71
CA ALA A 4 -35.43 18.76 9.64
C ALA A 4 -35.32 20.29 9.82
N GLY A 5 -35.01 21.00 8.76
CA GLY A 5 -34.79 22.44 8.77
C GLY A 5 -33.38 22.91 9.19
N ARG A 6 -32.45 21.98 9.40
CA ARG A 6 -31.00 22.26 9.62
C ARG A 6 -30.16 21.43 8.66
N PHE A 7 -29.53 20.31 9.17
CA PHE A 7 -28.82 19.34 8.35
C PHE A 7 -29.72 18.12 8.12
N ASP A 8 -30.64 18.24 7.18
CA ASP A 8 -31.67 17.25 6.87
C ASP A 8 -31.27 16.32 5.73
N ARG A 9 -30.18 16.64 5.02
CA ARG A 9 -29.61 15.77 3.98
C ARG A 9 -28.18 15.41 4.32
N GLN A 10 -27.88 14.10 4.37
CA GLN A 10 -26.54 13.56 4.51
C GLN A 10 -26.05 13.08 3.14
N ILE A 11 -24.86 13.50 2.76
CA ILE A 11 -24.16 13.00 1.59
C ILE A 11 -22.97 12.22 2.12
N HIS A 12 -22.97 10.91 1.91
CA HIS A 12 -21.82 10.08 2.19
C HIS A 12 -20.79 10.26 1.07
N VAL A 13 -19.55 10.49 1.46
CA VAL A 13 -18.41 10.53 0.55
C VAL A 13 -17.54 9.33 0.90
N ASP A 14 -17.63 8.30 0.10
CA ASP A 14 -16.86 7.09 0.27
C ASP A 14 -15.42 7.27 -0.23
N LEU A 15 -14.57 6.27 0.03
CA LEU A 15 -13.24 6.21 -0.57
C LEU A 15 -13.38 6.02 -2.09
N PRO A 16 -12.48 6.61 -2.89
CA PRO A 16 -12.56 6.55 -4.34
C PRO A 16 -12.32 5.13 -4.86
N ASP A 17 -13.11 4.72 -5.84
CA ASP A 17 -12.89 3.50 -6.60
C ASP A 17 -11.65 3.61 -7.52
N LEU A 18 -11.33 2.54 -8.25
CA LEU A 18 -10.17 2.49 -9.14
C LEU A 18 -10.18 3.61 -10.19
N ASN A 19 -11.34 3.90 -10.81
CA ASN A 19 -11.47 4.92 -11.86
C ASN A 19 -11.39 6.33 -11.28
N GLU A 20 -11.98 6.53 -10.11
CA GLU A 20 -11.92 7.79 -9.39
C GLU A 20 -10.50 8.08 -8.91
N ARG A 21 -9.77 7.07 -8.39
CA ARG A 21 -8.34 7.24 -8.05
C ARG A 21 -7.50 7.61 -9.26
N LYS A 22 -7.78 7.01 -10.42
CA LYS A 22 -7.13 7.38 -11.68
C LYS A 22 -7.35 8.86 -12.03
N ALA A 23 -8.60 9.33 -11.91
CA ALA A 23 -8.91 10.73 -12.15
C ALA A 23 -8.22 11.66 -11.14
N ILE A 24 -8.14 11.26 -9.87
CA ILE A 24 -7.43 12.00 -8.83
C ILE A 24 -5.93 12.07 -9.13
N PHE A 25 -5.29 10.95 -9.52
CA PHE A 25 -3.89 10.96 -9.96
C PHE A 25 -3.68 11.92 -11.13
N GLN A 26 -4.56 11.91 -12.14
CA GLN A 26 -4.47 12.84 -13.28
C GLN A 26 -4.48 14.31 -12.85
N VAL A 27 -5.24 14.66 -11.82
CA VAL A 27 -5.26 16.03 -11.27
C VAL A 27 -3.95 16.38 -10.58
N HIS A 28 -3.47 15.50 -9.68
CA HIS A 28 -2.28 15.77 -8.87
C HIS A 28 -0.96 15.62 -9.65
N LEU A 29 -0.97 14.91 -10.77
CA LEU A 29 0.21 14.78 -11.64
C LEU A 29 0.41 15.96 -12.58
N LYS A 30 -0.61 16.82 -12.82
CA LYS A 30 -0.49 17.98 -13.71
C LYS A 30 0.72 18.89 -13.41
N PRO A 31 1.02 19.24 -12.14
CA PRO A 31 2.17 20.07 -11.81
C PRO A 31 3.49 19.28 -11.73
N VAL A 32 3.45 17.95 -11.82
CA VAL A 32 4.62 17.08 -11.64
C VAL A 32 5.20 16.70 -12.99
N LYS A 33 6.49 16.87 -13.17
CA LYS A 33 7.18 16.42 -14.37
C LYS A 33 7.44 14.93 -14.28
N THR A 34 6.58 14.14 -14.88
CA THR A 34 6.66 12.67 -14.86
C THR A 34 7.46 12.14 -16.05
N ASP A 35 7.93 10.89 -15.90
CA ASP A 35 8.45 10.11 -17.02
C ASP A 35 7.30 9.78 -17.98
N GLU A 36 7.58 9.76 -19.30
CA GLU A 36 6.61 9.42 -20.36
C GLU A 36 6.07 7.99 -20.23
N SER A 37 6.83 7.10 -19.62
CA SER A 37 6.45 5.70 -19.39
C SER A 37 5.56 5.50 -18.15
N LEU A 38 5.20 6.55 -17.41
CA LEU A 38 4.42 6.42 -16.19
C LEU A 38 2.98 6.00 -16.48
N ASP A 39 2.63 4.80 -16.03
CA ASP A 39 1.30 4.23 -16.17
C ASP A 39 0.42 4.59 -14.96
N ILE A 40 -0.56 5.47 -15.19
CA ILE A 40 -1.51 5.91 -14.16
C ILE A 40 -2.45 4.77 -13.76
N ASP A 41 -2.81 3.87 -14.67
CA ASP A 41 -3.61 2.69 -14.36
C ASP A 41 -2.87 1.80 -13.36
N PHE A 42 -1.59 1.58 -13.59
CA PHE A 42 -0.75 0.85 -12.66
C PHE A 42 -0.72 1.52 -11.27
N LEU A 43 -0.49 2.84 -11.20
CA LEU A 43 -0.47 3.56 -9.92
C LEU A 43 -1.80 3.45 -9.16
N SER A 44 -2.91 3.55 -9.87
CA SER A 44 -4.25 3.45 -9.27
C SER A 44 -4.52 2.06 -8.69
N ARG A 45 -4.01 1.01 -9.33
CA ARG A 45 -4.07 -0.38 -8.81
C ARG A 45 -3.17 -0.61 -7.60
N GLN A 46 -2.07 0.14 -7.48
CA GLN A 46 -1.15 0.02 -6.33
C GLN A 46 -1.63 0.76 -5.08
N THR A 47 -2.75 1.49 -5.17
CA THR A 47 -3.27 2.33 -4.08
C THR A 47 -4.73 2.00 -3.71
N PRO A 48 -5.09 0.71 -3.47
CA PRO A 48 -6.43 0.36 -3.02
C PRO A 48 -6.71 0.99 -1.66
N GLY A 49 -7.93 1.50 -1.48
CA GLY A 49 -8.37 2.11 -0.22
C GLY A 49 -7.74 3.48 0.10
N PHE A 50 -6.98 4.09 -0.83
CA PHE A 50 -6.43 5.42 -0.62
C PHE A 50 -7.49 6.49 -0.88
N SER A 51 -7.54 7.47 0.01
CA SER A 51 -8.31 8.70 -0.18
C SER A 51 -7.64 9.66 -1.17
N GLY A 52 -8.35 10.68 -1.61
CA GLY A 52 -7.77 11.73 -2.44
C GLY A 52 -6.59 12.44 -1.77
N ALA A 53 -6.62 12.59 -0.44
CA ALA A 53 -5.51 13.16 0.34
C ALA A 53 -4.28 12.26 0.34
N ASP A 54 -4.47 10.94 0.45
CA ASP A 54 -3.37 9.97 0.40
C ASP A 54 -2.72 9.98 -0.99
N ILE A 55 -3.50 10.04 -2.06
CA ILE A 55 -3.00 10.13 -3.44
C ILE A 55 -2.20 11.43 -3.65
N ALA A 56 -2.70 12.56 -3.16
CA ALA A 56 -1.96 13.82 -3.20
C ALA A 56 -0.62 13.71 -2.47
N ASN A 57 -0.61 13.05 -1.31
CA ASN A 57 0.60 12.82 -0.53
C ASN A 57 1.57 11.88 -1.27
N VAL A 58 1.08 10.81 -1.93
CA VAL A 58 1.91 9.95 -2.79
C VAL A 58 2.60 10.76 -3.88
N CYS A 59 1.87 11.63 -4.58
CA CYS A 59 2.44 12.47 -5.64
C CYS A 59 3.54 13.41 -5.11
N ASN A 60 3.31 14.03 -3.97
CA ASN A 60 4.28 14.90 -3.33
C ASN A 60 5.52 14.13 -2.87
N GLU A 61 5.33 12.99 -2.22
CA GLU A 61 6.43 12.16 -1.71
C GLU A 61 7.27 11.58 -2.85
N ALA A 62 6.65 11.13 -3.93
CA ALA A 62 7.35 10.65 -5.12
C ALA A 62 8.23 11.76 -5.74
N ALA A 63 7.72 12.99 -5.81
CA ALA A 63 8.50 14.13 -6.28
C ALA A 63 9.70 14.44 -5.37
N LEU A 64 9.52 14.33 -4.04
CA LEU A 64 10.61 14.49 -3.08
C LEU A 64 11.67 13.38 -3.21
N ILE A 65 11.25 12.14 -3.45
CA ILE A 65 12.16 11.01 -3.67
C ILE A 65 12.98 11.23 -4.94
N ALA A 66 12.32 11.56 -6.07
CA ALA A 66 12.99 11.88 -7.32
C ALA A 66 14.00 13.03 -7.16
N ALA A 67 13.63 14.08 -6.43
CA ALA A 67 14.54 15.22 -6.15
C ALA A 67 15.77 14.79 -5.34
N ARG A 68 15.63 13.88 -4.37
CA ARG A 68 16.75 13.32 -3.59
C ARG A 68 17.72 12.50 -4.45
N HIS A 69 17.18 11.84 -5.49
CA HIS A 69 17.97 11.09 -6.47
C HIS A 69 18.54 11.98 -7.58
N ASN A 70 18.33 13.31 -7.52
CA ASN A 70 18.70 14.27 -8.56
C ASN A 70 18.07 13.94 -9.93
N SER A 71 16.93 13.28 -9.94
CA SER A 71 16.19 12.94 -11.15
C SER A 71 15.48 14.19 -11.71
N LYS A 72 15.44 14.31 -13.04
CA LYS A 72 14.74 15.41 -13.73
C LYS A 72 13.24 15.18 -13.88
N THR A 73 12.82 13.92 -13.75
CA THR A 73 11.44 13.45 -13.89
C THR A 73 11.14 12.47 -12.77
N VAL A 74 9.88 12.35 -12.41
CA VAL A 74 9.39 11.39 -11.42
C VAL A 74 8.99 10.11 -12.15
N GLY A 75 9.66 9.01 -11.82
CA GLY A 75 9.45 7.72 -12.46
C GLY A 75 8.60 6.76 -11.63
N LYS A 76 8.28 5.61 -12.23
CA LYS A 76 7.48 4.54 -11.59
C LYS A 76 8.05 4.12 -10.24
N GLN A 77 9.40 3.99 -10.14
CA GLN A 77 10.03 3.54 -8.89
C GLN A 77 9.84 4.56 -7.75
N ASP A 78 9.92 5.86 -8.07
CA ASP A 78 9.72 6.91 -7.06
C ASP A 78 8.30 6.85 -6.48
N PHE A 79 7.29 6.52 -7.30
CA PHE A 79 5.92 6.31 -6.84
C PHE A 79 5.77 5.06 -5.97
N LEU A 80 6.39 3.95 -6.34
CA LEU A 80 6.37 2.72 -5.53
C LEU A 80 7.02 2.96 -4.16
N ASP A 81 8.16 3.65 -4.13
CA ASP A 81 8.85 4.01 -2.90
C ASP A 81 8.01 4.99 -2.04
N ALA A 82 7.26 5.90 -2.68
CA ALA A 82 6.34 6.80 -1.99
C ALA A 82 5.17 6.04 -1.36
N VAL A 83 4.55 5.12 -2.10
CA VAL A 83 3.47 4.26 -1.57
C VAL A 83 3.97 3.44 -0.38
N ASP A 84 5.15 2.81 -0.51
CA ASP A 84 5.78 2.07 0.58
C ASP A 84 5.99 2.92 1.83
N ARG A 85 6.44 4.16 1.64
CA ARG A 85 6.70 5.08 2.73
C ARG A 85 5.43 5.54 3.42
N ILE A 86 4.34 5.69 2.69
CA ILE A 86 3.04 6.11 3.23
C ILE A 86 2.40 4.95 3.99
N ILE A 87 2.41 3.75 3.45
CA ILE A 87 1.83 2.57 4.08
C ILE A 87 2.70 2.08 5.25
N GLY A 88 3.98 1.86 5.01
CA GLY A 88 4.91 1.25 5.96
C GLY A 88 5.60 2.24 6.90
N GLY A 89 5.54 3.54 6.59
CA GLY A 89 6.31 4.57 7.29
C GLY A 89 7.77 4.68 6.84
N LEU A 90 8.51 5.54 7.52
CA LEU A 90 9.92 5.78 7.21
C LEU A 90 10.77 4.55 7.53
N GLU A 91 11.67 4.23 6.61
CA GLU A 91 12.70 3.21 6.81
C GLU A 91 13.64 3.60 7.97
N LYS A 92 13.87 2.68 8.89
CA LYS A 92 14.76 2.86 10.02
C LYS A 92 16.18 2.39 9.69
N LYS A 93 16.91 3.20 8.92
CA LYS A 93 18.29 2.89 8.49
C LYS A 93 19.28 2.67 9.65
N THR A 94 18.99 3.22 10.82
CA THR A 94 19.87 3.13 12.01
C THR A 94 19.56 1.96 12.92
N LYS A 95 18.52 1.16 12.63
CA LYS A 95 18.18 0.01 13.45
C LYS A 95 19.17 -1.13 13.18
N ILE A 96 20.06 -1.35 14.12
CA ILE A 96 20.98 -2.49 14.09
C ILE A 96 20.18 -3.73 14.51
N MET A 97 20.15 -4.74 13.65
CA MET A 97 19.59 -6.05 13.93
C MET A 97 20.69 -7.10 13.80
N THR A 98 20.67 -8.05 14.70
CA THR A 98 21.56 -9.23 14.63
C THR A 98 21.14 -10.12 13.47
N ASP A 99 22.04 -10.98 12.99
CA ASP A 99 21.72 -11.89 11.89
C ASP A 99 20.65 -12.93 12.29
N SER A 100 20.61 -13.32 13.57
CA SER A 100 19.54 -14.16 14.11
C SER A 100 18.18 -13.49 14.09
N GLU A 101 18.09 -12.19 14.44
CA GLU A 101 16.84 -11.42 14.34
C GLU A 101 16.39 -11.27 12.89
N LYS A 102 17.32 -10.98 11.98
CA LYS A 102 16.99 -10.90 10.54
C LYS A 102 16.46 -12.22 10.00
N LEU A 103 17.06 -13.35 10.41
CA LEU A 103 16.61 -14.68 10.02
C LEU A 103 15.21 -14.97 10.57
N ALA A 104 14.95 -14.68 11.84
CA ALA A 104 13.63 -14.88 12.44
C ALA A 104 12.56 -14.05 11.72
N ILE A 105 12.84 -12.77 11.43
CA ILE A 105 11.94 -11.91 10.68
C ILE A 105 11.72 -12.44 9.26
N ALA A 106 12.78 -12.90 8.59
CA ALA A 106 12.68 -13.45 7.25
C ALA A 106 11.81 -14.71 7.20
N ILE A 107 11.92 -15.59 8.20
CA ILE A 107 11.09 -16.79 8.33
C ILE A 107 9.62 -16.38 8.57
N HIS A 108 9.38 -15.43 9.46
CA HIS A 108 8.03 -14.90 9.75
C HIS A 108 7.36 -14.36 8.48
N GLU A 109 8.02 -13.44 7.79
CA GLU A 109 7.48 -12.84 6.56
C GLU A 109 7.34 -13.86 5.42
N ALA A 110 8.28 -14.82 5.32
CA ALA A 110 8.16 -15.93 4.37
C ALA A 110 6.97 -16.84 4.68
N GLY A 111 6.63 -17.03 5.96
CA GLY A 111 5.44 -17.75 6.40
C GLY A 111 4.16 -17.10 5.87
N HIS A 112 4.01 -15.80 6.06
CA HIS A 112 2.90 -15.03 5.49
C HIS A 112 2.83 -15.18 3.96
N ALA A 113 3.97 -15.01 3.29
CA ALA A 113 4.06 -15.09 1.85
C ALA A 113 3.68 -16.48 1.32
N THR A 114 4.19 -17.53 1.97
CA THR A 114 3.94 -18.91 1.56
C THR A 114 2.46 -19.27 1.67
N ILE A 115 1.83 -18.96 2.80
CA ILE A 115 0.41 -19.27 2.98
C ILE A 115 -0.43 -18.48 1.98
N SER A 116 -0.18 -17.18 1.81
CA SER A 116 -0.91 -16.35 0.84
C SER A 116 -0.74 -16.83 -0.61
N TRP A 117 0.43 -17.39 -0.95
CA TRP A 117 0.69 -17.92 -2.29
C TRP A 117 -0.10 -19.19 -2.60
N PHE A 118 -0.32 -20.05 -1.60
CA PHE A 118 -0.99 -21.32 -1.78
C PHE A 118 -2.49 -21.28 -1.48
N CYS A 119 -3.00 -20.28 -0.78
CA CYS A 119 -4.41 -20.09 -0.54
C CYS A 119 -5.09 -19.48 -1.77
N GLU A 120 -6.16 -20.14 -2.25
CA GLU A 120 -6.85 -19.78 -3.50
C GLU A 120 -7.53 -18.39 -3.43
N HIS A 121 -8.06 -18.05 -2.25
CA HIS A 121 -8.84 -16.83 -2.05
C HIS A 121 -8.11 -15.74 -1.26
N ALA A 122 -6.83 -15.97 -0.94
CA ALA A 122 -6.01 -14.96 -0.27
C ALA A 122 -5.70 -13.78 -1.20
N ASN A 123 -5.51 -12.60 -0.60
CA ASN A 123 -5.11 -11.43 -1.37
C ASN A 123 -3.76 -11.65 -2.08
N PRO A 124 -3.62 -11.23 -3.35
CA PRO A 124 -2.38 -11.37 -4.10
C PRO A 124 -1.19 -10.73 -3.39
N LEU A 125 -0.14 -11.52 -3.19
CA LEU A 125 1.12 -11.04 -2.62
C LEU A 125 1.89 -10.20 -3.65
N VAL A 126 2.27 -8.99 -3.28
CA VAL A 126 3.06 -8.07 -4.13
C VAL A 126 4.55 -8.21 -3.86
N LYS A 127 4.91 -8.15 -2.58
CA LYS A 127 6.32 -8.26 -2.16
C LYS A 127 6.43 -8.58 -0.67
N VAL A 128 7.61 -9.02 -0.29
CA VAL A 128 8.02 -9.25 1.10
C VAL A 128 9.28 -8.46 1.38
N SER A 129 9.41 -7.92 2.57
CA SER A 129 10.60 -7.16 2.97
C SER A 129 10.90 -7.37 4.45
N ILE A 130 12.18 -7.49 4.78
CA ILE A 130 12.69 -7.49 6.15
C ILE A 130 13.25 -6.12 6.56
N VAL A 131 13.02 -5.09 5.74
CA VAL A 131 13.47 -3.73 6.03
C VAL A 131 12.55 -3.12 7.09
N PRO A 132 13.08 -2.70 8.27
CA PRO A 132 12.26 -2.11 9.31
C PRO A 132 11.68 -0.77 8.89
N ARG A 133 10.35 -0.64 8.99
CA ARG A 133 9.65 0.61 8.70
C ARG A 133 8.66 0.93 9.82
N GLY A 134 8.59 2.18 10.25
CA GLY A 134 7.68 2.59 11.31
C GLY A 134 7.81 1.72 12.57
N ARG A 135 6.79 0.96 12.91
CA ARG A 135 6.77 -0.01 14.02
C ARG A 135 7.09 -1.45 13.59
N ALA A 136 7.00 -1.75 12.30
CA ALA A 136 7.21 -3.08 11.76
C ALA A 136 8.71 -3.40 11.60
N LEU A 137 9.07 -4.65 11.81
CA LEU A 137 10.42 -5.18 11.61
C LEU A 137 10.61 -5.73 10.21
N GLY A 138 9.52 -6.22 9.62
CA GLY A 138 9.36 -6.66 8.25
C GLY A 138 7.92 -6.39 7.81
N ALA A 139 7.58 -6.71 6.59
CA ALA A 139 6.22 -6.66 6.09
C ALA A 139 6.03 -7.49 4.81
N ALA A 140 4.87 -8.12 4.70
CA ALA A 140 4.35 -8.66 3.46
C ALA A 140 3.29 -7.68 2.92
N TRP A 141 3.42 -7.29 1.67
CA TRP A 141 2.49 -6.38 1.00
C TRP A 141 1.55 -7.16 0.11
N TYR A 142 0.28 -6.86 0.25
CA TYR A 142 -0.80 -7.47 -0.53
C TYR A 142 -1.49 -6.41 -1.36
N LEU A 143 -2.09 -6.85 -2.46
CA LEU A 143 -2.97 -6.02 -3.29
C LEU A 143 -4.40 -6.51 -3.07
N PRO A 144 -5.13 -5.97 -2.08
CA PRO A 144 -6.50 -6.39 -1.84
C PRO A 144 -7.36 -6.05 -3.04
N GLU A 145 -8.21 -6.98 -3.43
CA GLU A 145 -9.24 -6.72 -4.43
C GLU A 145 -10.35 -5.87 -3.80
N GLU A 146 -10.81 -4.86 -4.53
CA GLU A 146 -11.93 -4.02 -4.10
C GLU A 146 -13.24 -4.78 -4.24
N ARG A 147 -13.64 -5.46 -3.18
CA ARG A 147 -14.87 -6.27 -3.12
C ARG A 147 -15.85 -5.65 -2.14
N ALA A 148 -17.13 -5.63 -2.51
CA ALA A 148 -18.20 -5.19 -1.62
C ALA A 148 -18.63 -6.28 -0.62
N ILE A 149 -18.33 -7.55 -0.89
CA ILE A 149 -18.73 -8.71 -0.10
C ILE A 149 -17.55 -9.66 0.01
N THR A 150 -17.28 -10.13 1.23
CA THR A 150 -16.27 -11.17 1.51
C THR A 150 -16.95 -12.50 1.74
N THR A 151 -16.50 -13.54 1.06
CA THR A 151 -17.00 -14.91 1.26
C THR A 151 -16.39 -15.54 2.51
N LYS A 152 -16.97 -16.65 2.96
CA LYS A 152 -16.44 -17.42 4.09
C LYS A 152 -15.04 -17.97 3.78
N GLU A 153 -14.84 -18.45 2.57
CA GLU A 153 -13.59 -19.02 2.09
C GLU A 153 -12.47 -17.96 2.05
N GLU A 154 -12.77 -16.78 1.53
CA GLU A 154 -11.85 -15.64 1.56
C GLU A 154 -11.44 -15.25 2.98
N MET A 155 -12.41 -15.18 3.90
CA MET A 155 -12.13 -14.85 5.30
C MET A 155 -11.24 -15.90 5.96
N LEU A 156 -11.45 -17.18 5.69
CA LEU A 156 -10.63 -18.27 6.22
C LEU A 156 -9.20 -18.21 5.67
N ASP A 157 -9.04 -17.99 4.36
CA ASP A 157 -7.74 -17.89 3.72
C ASP A 157 -6.96 -16.66 4.22
N GLU A 158 -7.63 -15.54 4.43
CA GLU A 158 -7.02 -14.34 5.01
C GLU A 158 -6.56 -14.57 6.46
N MET A 159 -7.37 -15.29 7.26
CA MET A 159 -6.97 -15.71 8.61
C MET A 159 -5.75 -16.63 8.58
N CYS A 160 -5.72 -17.61 7.67
CA CYS A 160 -4.57 -18.50 7.50
C CYS A 160 -3.33 -17.71 7.09
N ALA A 161 -3.44 -16.79 6.12
CA ALA A 161 -2.35 -15.92 5.70
C ALA A 161 -1.81 -15.08 6.86
N THR A 162 -2.71 -14.51 7.67
CA THR A 162 -2.35 -13.72 8.86
C THR A 162 -1.62 -14.54 9.92
N LEU A 163 -1.97 -15.80 10.10
CA LEU A 163 -1.32 -16.70 11.05
C LEU A 163 -0.03 -17.32 10.51
N GLY A 164 0.19 -17.28 9.19
CA GLY A 164 1.31 -17.93 8.51
C GLY A 164 2.68 -17.54 9.05
N GLY A 165 2.88 -16.28 9.37
CA GLY A 165 4.13 -15.79 9.96
C GLY A 165 4.44 -16.48 11.28
N ARG A 166 3.48 -16.50 12.21
CA ARG A 166 3.67 -17.12 13.52
C ARG A 166 3.82 -18.64 13.43
N ALA A 167 3.15 -19.27 12.47
CA ALA A 167 3.26 -20.72 12.26
C ALA A 167 4.62 -21.14 11.70
N ALA A 168 5.34 -20.24 11.02
CA ALA A 168 6.64 -20.51 10.42
C ALA A 168 7.80 -20.38 11.43
N GLU A 169 7.66 -19.60 12.51
CA GLU A 169 8.63 -19.45 13.59
C GLU A 169 8.82 -20.76 14.39
#